data_307d2478176bf6a744b7b9caddd40d9a
#
_entry.id   307d2478176bf6a744b7b9caddd40d9a
#
_cell.length_a   1.000
_cell.length_b   1.000
_cell.length_c   1.000
_cell.angle_alpha   90.00
_cell.angle_beta   90.00
_cell.angle_gamma   90.00
#
_symmetry.space_group_name_H-M   'P 1'
#
loop_
_entity.id
_entity.type
_entity.pdbx_description
1 polymer ?
#
loop_
_entity_poly.entity_id
_entity_poly.type
_entity_poly.pdbx_seq_one_letter_code
_entity_poly.pdbx_strand_id
1 'polypeptide(L)'
;MFRRAAIDDVRGFTLVEILVVIVIIAIGAALAVATIERDERGVAAREARRFAGALEYAATRAQARAETLGVSAEGRVVRFWRRDDETGRWSPVADDDTLLARTLPESFEAAPFTYAGQRVPPNAIVPLKASGRNEPFTFIVASPAYRVALAADPLNRVAINGPTPNVR
;
A
#
# COMPACT_ATOMS: atom_id res chain seq x y z
N MET A 1 -65.24 6.51 45.78
CA MET A 1 -64.66 5.67 44.73
C MET A 1 -63.23 6.14 44.52
N PHE A 2 -62.27 5.56 45.26
CA PHE A 2 -60.86 6.00 45.20
C PHE A 2 -60.09 5.07 44.27
N ARG A 3 -59.58 5.68 43.20
CA ARG A 3 -58.74 5.00 42.19
C ARG A 3 -57.31 4.96 42.73
N ARG A 4 -56.83 3.75 43.10
CA ARG A 4 -55.41 3.53 43.43
C ARG A 4 -54.57 3.71 42.16
N ALA A 5 -53.70 4.70 42.16
CA ALA A 5 -52.64 4.82 41.16
C ALA A 5 -51.64 3.70 41.38
N ALA A 6 -51.40 2.91 40.35
CA ALA A 6 -50.29 1.94 40.33
C ALA A 6 -48.98 2.74 40.32
N ILE A 7 -48.12 2.52 41.32
CA ILE A 7 -46.76 3.04 41.35
C ILE A 7 -45.99 2.11 40.42
N ASP A 8 -45.60 2.62 39.25
CA ASP A 8 -44.66 1.94 38.37
C ASP A 8 -43.33 1.76 39.12
N ASP A 9 -42.94 0.52 39.24
CA ASP A 9 -41.70 0.10 39.91
C ASP A 9 -40.49 0.51 39.02
N VAL A 10 -39.95 1.70 39.24
CA VAL A 10 -38.76 2.23 38.51
C VAL A 10 -37.56 1.45 39.03
N ARG A 11 -37.23 0.35 38.34
CA ARG A 11 -35.99 -0.37 38.60
C ARG A 11 -34.81 0.46 38.18
N GLY A 12 -34.05 0.96 39.16
CA GLY A 12 -32.77 1.61 38.93
C GLY A 12 -31.68 0.58 38.48
N PHE A 13 -30.83 1.00 37.57
CA PHE A 13 -29.67 0.20 37.17
C PHE A 13 -28.72 -0.03 38.36
N THR A 14 -28.26 -1.24 38.50
CA THR A 14 -27.26 -1.56 39.53
C THR A 14 -25.85 -1.18 39.07
N LEU A 15 -24.98 -0.80 40.01
CA LEU A 15 -23.58 -0.45 39.72
C LEU A 15 -22.85 -1.61 39.02
N VAL A 16 -23.20 -2.84 39.36
CA VAL A 16 -22.64 -4.05 38.74
C VAL A 16 -23.06 -4.19 37.28
N GLU A 17 -24.30 -3.84 36.94
CA GLU A 17 -24.82 -3.90 35.57
C GLU A 17 -24.07 -2.94 34.64
N ILE A 18 -23.83 -1.71 35.11
CA ILE A 18 -23.05 -0.72 34.37
C ILE A 18 -21.60 -1.19 34.20
N LEU A 19 -21.01 -1.79 35.25
CA LEU A 19 -19.65 -2.31 35.19
C LEU A 19 -19.52 -3.42 34.16
N VAL A 20 -20.47 -4.37 34.11
CA VAL A 20 -20.48 -5.46 33.12
C VAL A 20 -20.64 -4.91 31.72
N VAL A 21 -21.52 -3.91 31.50
CA VAL A 21 -21.70 -3.28 30.19
C VAL A 21 -20.42 -2.62 29.69
N ILE A 22 -19.72 -1.87 30.58
CA ILE A 22 -18.46 -1.23 30.20
C ILE A 22 -17.40 -2.26 29.83
N VAL A 23 -17.28 -3.36 30.56
CA VAL A 23 -16.35 -4.46 30.26
C VAL A 23 -16.66 -5.09 28.90
N ILE A 24 -17.93 -5.36 28.60
CA ILE A 24 -18.33 -5.92 27.30
C ILE A 24 -18.00 -4.94 26.15
N ILE A 25 -18.29 -3.67 26.32
CA ILE A 25 -17.96 -2.62 25.34
C ILE A 25 -16.45 -2.54 25.13
N ALA A 26 -15.66 -2.58 26.21
CA ALA A 26 -14.20 -2.52 26.13
C ALA A 26 -13.63 -3.73 25.37
N ILE A 27 -14.11 -4.94 25.63
CA ILE A 27 -13.71 -6.15 24.91
C ILE A 27 -14.12 -6.06 23.43
N GLY A 28 -15.34 -5.64 23.13
CA GLY A 28 -15.83 -5.46 21.77
C GLY A 28 -15.01 -4.44 21.00
N ALA A 29 -14.67 -3.31 21.61
CA ALA A 29 -13.82 -2.28 21.00
C ALA A 29 -12.39 -2.79 20.72
N ALA A 30 -11.80 -3.54 21.66
CA ALA A 30 -10.47 -4.12 21.48
C ALA A 30 -10.43 -5.14 20.32
N LEU A 31 -11.45 -5.98 20.19
CA LEU A 31 -11.57 -6.92 19.07
C LEU A 31 -11.78 -6.22 17.73
N ALA A 32 -12.56 -5.15 17.69
CA ALA A 32 -12.80 -4.36 16.48
C ALA A 32 -11.49 -3.72 15.98
N VAL A 33 -10.71 -3.11 16.85
CA VAL A 33 -9.39 -2.52 16.50
C VAL A 33 -8.45 -3.59 15.96
N ALA A 34 -8.35 -4.75 16.61
CA ALA A 34 -7.48 -5.85 16.18
C ALA A 34 -7.87 -6.40 14.79
N THR A 35 -9.14 -6.33 14.41
CA THR A 35 -9.62 -6.79 13.10
C THR A 35 -9.23 -5.82 11.99
N ILE A 36 -9.37 -4.50 12.23
CA ILE A 36 -8.99 -3.46 11.29
C ILE A 36 -7.49 -3.50 10.99
N GLU A 37 -6.65 -3.64 12.02
CA GLU A 37 -5.18 -3.73 11.85
C GLU A 37 -4.75 -4.94 11.03
N ARG A 38 -5.39 -6.09 11.20
CA ARG A 38 -5.12 -7.30 10.39
C ARG A 38 -5.47 -7.10 8.93
N ASP A 39 -6.58 -6.45 8.65
CA ASP A 39 -7.02 -6.15 7.29
C ASP A 39 -6.05 -5.21 6.58
N GLU A 40 -5.63 -4.12 7.20
CA GLU A 40 -4.65 -3.19 6.63
C GLU A 40 -3.31 -3.85 6.32
N ARG A 41 -2.78 -4.67 7.24
CA ARG A 41 -1.56 -5.44 7.01
C ARG A 41 -1.68 -6.38 5.83
N GLY A 42 -2.82 -7.05 5.70
CA GLY A 42 -3.13 -7.95 4.59
C GLY A 42 -3.21 -7.19 3.26
N VAL A 43 -3.84 -6.02 3.25
CA VAL A 43 -3.92 -5.14 2.07
C VAL A 43 -2.52 -4.67 1.68
N ALA A 44 -1.71 -4.17 2.63
CA ALA A 44 -0.34 -3.74 2.38
C ALA A 44 0.50 -4.82 1.70
N ALA A 45 0.43 -6.07 2.21
CA ALA A 45 1.15 -7.20 1.65
C ALA A 45 0.67 -7.59 0.24
N ARG A 46 -0.64 -7.50 -0.03
CA ARG A 46 -1.19 -7.78 -1.38
C ARG A 46 -0.79 -6.72 -2.39
N GLU A 47 -0.89 -5.44 -2.02
CA GLU A 47 -0.53 -4.33 -2.89
C GLU A 47 0.97 -4.33 -3.20
N ALA A 48 1.81 -4.61 -2.21
CA ALA A 48 3.25 -4.76 -2.40
C ALA A 48 3.60 -5.89 -3.36
N ARG A 49 2.99 -7.07 -3.22
CA ARG A 49 3.21 -8.21 -4.15
C ARG A 49 2.77 -7.89 -5.57
N ARG A 50 1.63 -7.23 -5.71
CA ARG A 50 1.11 -6.83 -7.02
C ARG A 50 2.02 -5.80 -7.70
N PHE A 51 2.55 -4.85 -6.94
CA PHE A 51 3.48 -3.88 -7.47
C PHE A 51 4.84 -4.52 -7.81
N ALA A 52 5.37 -5.40 -6.96
CA ALA A 52 6.58 -6.16 -7.23
C ALA A 52 6.46 -6.97 -8.53
N GLY A 53 5.37 -7.70 -8.71
CA GLY A 53 5.11 -8.45 -9.94
C GLY A 53 5.04 -7.57 -11.19
N ALA A 54 4.44 -6.39 -11.09
CA ALA A 54 4.39 -5.43 -12.20
C ALA A 54 5.80 -4.86 -12.53
N LEU A 55 6.66 -4.63 -11.53
CA LEU A 55 8.05 -4.21 -11.73
C LEU A 55 8.88 -5.29 -12.44
N GLU A 56 8.78 -6.54 -12.00
CA GLU A 56 9.49 -7.67 -12.61
C GLU A 56 9.00 -7.93 -14.04
N TYR A 57 7.69 -7.85 -14.26
CA TYR A 57 7.09 -7.96 -15.59
C TYR A 57 7.57 -6.83 -16.51
N ALA A 58 7.56 -5.58 -16.06
CA ALA A 58 8.03 -4.45 -16.83
C ALA A 58 9.52 -4.59 -17.20
N ALA A 59 10.35 -5.06 -16.27
CA ALA A 59 11.76 -5.32 -16.54
C ALA A 59 11.97 -6.44 -17.58
N THR A 60 11.20 -7.51 -17.47
CA THR A 60 11.23 -8.62 -18.46
C THR A 60 10.78 -8.14 -19.84
N ARG A 61 9.72 -7.35 -19.92
CA ARG A 61 9.24 -6.76 -21.16
C ARG A 61 10.27 -5.81 -21.77
N ALA A 62 10.91 -4.96 -20.96
CA ALA A 62 11.96 -4.05 -21.42
C ALA A 62 13.09 -4.82 -22.15
N GLN A 63 13.51 -5.95 -21.59
CA GLN A 63 14.50 -6.84 -22.23
C GLN A 63 13.96 -7.49 -23.50
N ALA A 64 12.77 -8.10 -23.43
CA ALA A 64 12.21 -8.87 -24.55
C ALA A 64 11.92 -8.01 -25.79
N ARG A 65 11.58 -6.73 -25.61
CA ARG A 65 11.28 -5.79 -26.69
C ARG A 65 12.42 -4.83 -27.00
N ALA A 66 13.56 -4.95 -26.31
CA ALA A 66 14.70 -4.04 -26.42
C ALA A 66 14.30 -2.57 -26.25
N GLU A 67 13.33 -2.28 -25.38
CA GLU A 67 12.82 -0.94 -25.08
C GLU A 67 13.24 -0.50 -23.68
N THR A 68 13.42 0.80 -23.46
CA THR A 68 13.64 1.33 -22.11
C THR A 68 12.30 1.72 -21.51
N LEU A 69 11.90 1.03 -20.46
CA LEU A 69 10.74 1.39 -19.66
C LEU A 69 11.14 2.18 -18.43
N GLY A 70 10.19 2.76 -17.75
CA GLY A 70 10.37 3.46 -16.48
C GLY A 70 9.15 3.29 -15.60
N VAL A 71 9.34 3.49 -14.31
CA VAL A 71 8.25 3.46 -13.33
C VAL A 71 8.32 4.69 -12.44
N SER A 72 7.19 5.33 -12.22
CA SER A 72 7.02 6.36 -11.20
C SER A 72 5.86 6.01 -10.29
N ALA A 73 5.96 6.48 -9.05
CA ALA A 73 4.88 6.40 -8.10
C ALA A 73 4.80 7.72 -7.35
N GLU A 74 3.63 8.34 -7.36
CA GLU A 74 3.38 9.59 -6.68
C GLU A 74 2.04 9.53 -5.96
N GLY A 75 2.07 9.62 -4.64
CA GLY A 75 0.90 9.40 -3.81
C GLY A 75 0.26 8.04 -4.09
N ARG A 76 -0.98 8.04 -4.51
CA ARG A 76 -1.73 6.81 -4.79
C ARG A 76 -1.53 6.24 -6.20
N VAL A 77 -0.83 6.95 -7.09
CA VAL A 77 -0.79 6.59 -8.51
C VAL A 77 0.58 6.02 -8.88
N VAL A 78 0.57 4.80 -9.40
CA VAL A 78 1.72 4.13 -10.01
C VAL A 78 1.55 4.18 -11.52
N ARG A 79 2.59 4.60 -12.25
CA ARG A 79 2.61 4.69 -13.71
C ARG A 79 3.85 4.04 -14.28
N PHE A 80 3.68 3.36 -15.42
CA PHE A 80 4.76 2.87 -16.24
C PHE A 80 4.90 3.74 -17.48
N TRP A 81 6.14 3.95 -17.88
CA TRP A 81 6.53 4.84 -18.94
C TRP A 81 7.37 4.09 -19.95
N ARG A 82 7.28 4.48 -21.22
CA ARG A 82 8.22 4.07 -22.27
C ARG A 82 9.07 5.28 -22.64
N ARG A 83 10.37 5.08 -22.73
CA ARG A 83 11.28 6.09 -23.24
C ARG A 83 11.38 5.95 -24.75
N ASP A 84 11.22 7.05 -25.41
CA ASP A 84 11.53 7.15 -26.85
C ASP A 84 13.05 7.28 -27.01
N ASP A 85 13.67 6.41 -27.78
CA ASP A 85 15.13 6.34 -27.90
C ASP A 85 15.73 7.49 -28.72
N GLU A 86 14.95 8.08 -29.65
CA GLU A 86 15.40 9.22 -30.48
C GLU A 86 15.30 10.53 -29.72
N THR A 87 14.18 10.78 -29.06
CA THR A 87 13.91 12.07 -28.38
C THR A 87 14.24 12.06 -26.90
N GLY A 88 14.44 10.88 -26.31
CA GLY A 88 14.64 10.69 -24.87
C GLY A 88 13.40 10.99 -24.02
N ARG A 89 12.25 11.24 -24.62
CA ARG A 89 11.00 11.59 -23.92
C ARG A 89 10.32 10.37 -23.33
N TRP A 90 9.69 10.60 -22.19
CA TRP A 90 8.85 9.59 -21.54
C TRP A 90 7.39 9.76 -21.95
N SER A 91 6.76 8.65 -22.37
CA SER A 91 5.32 8.56 -22.64
C SER A 91 4.70 7.43 -21.81
N PRO A 92 3.45 7.57 -21.34
CA PRO A 92 2.78 6.48 -20.62
C PRO A 92 2.67 5.21 -21.46
N VAL A 93 2.87 4.04 -20.85
CA VAL A 93 2.58 2.76 -21.50
C VAL A 93 1.06 2.61 -21.60
N ALA A 94 0.54 2.43 -22.82
CA ALA A 94 -0.89 2.30 -23.08
C ALA A 94 -1.26 1.00 -23.83
N ASP A 95 -0.26 0.22 -24.25
CA ASP A 95 -0.39 -0.98 -25.08
C ASP A 95 -0.24 -2.28 -24.27
N ASP A 96 -0.40 -2.20 -22.93
CA ASP A 96 -0.24 -3.35 -22.04
C ASP A 96 -1.07 -3.14 -20.76
N ASP A 97 -2.12 -3.94 -20.60
CA ASP A 97 -3.05 -3.84 -19.48
C ASP A 97 -2.40 -4.03 -18.10
N THR A 98 -1.30 -4.79 -18.05
CA THR A 98 -0.55 -5.02 -16.80
C THR A 98 0.21 -3.78 -16.35
N LEU A 99 0.60 -2.93 -17.30
CA LEU A 99 1.40 -1.72 -17.09
C LEU A 99 0.59 -0.42 -17.19
N LEU A 100 -0.73 -0.50 -17.32
CA LEU A 100 -1.58 0.69 -17.24
C LEU A 100 -1.42 1.40 -15.89
N ALA A 101 -1.61 2.71 -15.93
CA ALA A 101 -1.62 3.51 -14.70
C ALA A 101 -2.64 2.97 -13.69
N ARG A 102 -2.19 2.82 -12.44
CA ARG A 102 -2.98 2.19 -11.40
C ARG A 102 -3.06 3.08 -10.16
N THR A 103 -4.25 3.13 -9.57
CA THR A 103 -4.48 3.81 -8.30
C THR A 103 -4.50 2.79 -7.15
N LEU A 104 -3.71 3.05 -6.13
CA LEU A 104 -3.70 2.30 -4.88
C LEU A 104 -4.98 2.55 -4.06
N PRO A 105 -5.35 1.66 -3.13
CA PRO A 105 -6.44 1.89 -2.18
C PRO A 105 -6.25 3.20 -1.39
N GLU A 106 -7.34 3.77 -0.87
CA GLU A 106 -7.36 5.14 -0.29
C GLU A 106 -6.33 5.41 0.81
N SER A 107 -6.02 4.41 1.61
CA SER A 107 -5.06 4.55 2.71
C SER A 107 -3.60 4.32 2.31
N PHE A 108 -3.32 4.01 1.03
CA PHE A 108 -1.98 3.64 0.58
C PHE A 108 -1.39 4.64 -0.39
N GLU A 109 -0.11 4.91 -0.20
CA GLU A 109 0.71 5.71 -1.10
C GLU A 109 1.97 4.94 -1.49
N ALA A 110 2.49 5.22 -2.68
CA ALA A 110 3.77 4.69 -3.14
C ALA A 110 4.68 5.81 -3.60
N ALA A 111 5.96 5.64 -3.37
CA ALA A 111 6.99 6.54 -3.88
C ALA A 111 8.31 5.80 -4.13
N PRO A 112 9.10 6.21 -5.13
CA PRO A 112 10.49 5.79 -5.23
C PRO A 112 11.27 6.33 -4.01
N PHE A 113 12.19 5.55 -3.49
CA PHE A 113 12.94 5.92 -2.31
C PHE A 113 14.44 6.06 -2.60
N THR A 114 15.02 5.04 -3.27
CA THR A 114 16.43 5.08 -3.70
C THR A 114 16.56 4.59 -5.13
N TYR A 115 17.59 5.08 -5.81
CA TYR A 115 18.10 4.60 -7.09
C TYR A 115 19.63 4.69 -7.08
N ALA A 116 20.35 3.65 -7.46
CA ALA A 116 21.80 3.57 -7.38
C ALA A 116 22.36 3.93 -5.99
N GLY A 117 21.67 3.55 -4.92
CA GLY A 117 22.06 3.84 -3.54
C GLY A 117 21.78 5.27 -3.05
N GLN A 118 21.30 6.16 -3.92
CA GLN A 118 20.98 7.55 -3.57
C GLN A 118 19.47 7.76 -3.42
N ARG A 119 19.07 8.68 -2.55
CA ARG A 119 17.67 9.10 -2.45
C ARG A 119 17.23 9.83 -3.72
N VAL A 120 16.01 9.54 -4.16
CA VAL A 120 15.39 10.17 -5.32
C VAL A 120 14.12 10.93 -4.94
N PRO A 121 13.74 11.96 -5.72
CA PRO A 121 12.46 12.65 -5.51
C PRO A 121 11.26 11.70 -5.61
N PRO A 122 10.15 11.98 -4.91
CA PRO A 122 8.97 11.11 -4.91
C PRO A 122 8.29 10.95 -6.28
N ASN A 123 8.54 11.86 -7.22
CA ASN A 123 8.02 11.80 -8.59
C ASN A 123 9.06 11.33 -9.63
N ALA A 124 10.22 10.84 -9.18
CA ALA A 124 11.26 10.37 -10.09
C ALA A 124 10.78 9.17 -10.92
N ILE A 125 11.15 9.16 -12.19
CA ILE A 125 10.99 7.99 -13.05
C ILE A 125 12.23 7.12 -12.88
N VAL A 126 12.06 5.93 -12.34
CA VAL A 126 13.11 4.93 -12.19
C VAL A 126 13.19 4.13 -13.49
N PRO A 127 14.31 4.15 -14.22
CA PRO A 127 14.43 3.46 -15.50
C PRO A 127 14.60 1.95 -15.32
N LEU A 128 14.01 1.19 -16.24
CA LEU A 128 14.17 -0.24 -16.44
C LEU A 128 14.78 -0.44 -17.83
N LYS A 129 16.08 -0.70 -17.87
CA LYS A 129 16.86 -0.72 -19.11
C LYS A 129 16.63 -1.98 -19.94
N ALA A 130 16.64 -1.84 -21.25
CA ALA A 130 16.59 -2.95 -22.21
C ALA A 130 17.72 -3.99 -22.01
N SER A 131 18.87 -3.56 -21.48
CA SER A 131 19.99 -4.47 -21.19
C SER A 131 19.71 -5.52 -20.11
N GLY A 132 18.61 -5.37 -19.36
CA GLY A 132 18.26 -6.22 -18.23
C GLY A 132 19.09 -6.01 -16.98
N ARG A 133 20.10 -5.15 -17.02
CA ARG A 133 20.89 -4.76 -15.87
C ARG A 133 20.55 -3.34 -15.47
N ASN A 134 19.97 -3.20 -14.30
CA ASN A 134 19.60 -1.91 -13.72
C ASN A 134 20.46 -1.59 -12.50
N GLU A 135 20.50 -0.33 -12.14
CA GLU A 135 20.95 0.05 -10.81
C GLU A 135 19.94 -0.45 -9.76
N PRO A 136 20.39 -0.89 -8.58
CA PRO A 136 19.47 -1.27 -7.52
C PRO A 136 18.59 -0.09 -7.14
N PHE A 137 17.31 -0.37 -6.92
CA PHE A 137 16.35 0.67 -6.53
C PHE A 137 15.36 0.18 -5.48
N THR A 138 14.75 1.11 -4.79
CA THR A 138 13.74 0.80 -3.79
C THR A 138 12.51 1.68 -3.98
N PHE A 139 11.34 1.06 -3.92
CA PHE A 139 10.05 1.74 -3.74
C PHE A 139 9.52 1.49 -2.34
N ILE A 140 8.82 2.47 -1.81
CA ILE A 140 8.08 2.32 -0.55
C ILE A 140 6.59 2.36 -0.87
N VAL A 141 5.84 1.39 -0.34
CA VAL A 141 4.38 1.42 -0.25
C VAL A 141 4.04 1.60 1.21
N ALA A 142 3.31 2.65 1.54
CA ALA A 142 3.00 3.01 2.91
C ALA A 142 1.51 3.30 3.11
N SER A 143 1.01 2.97 4.29
CA SER A 143 -0.25 3.46 4.85
C SER A 143 0.05 4.18 6.18
N PRO A 144 -0.94 4.79 6.86
CA PRO A 144 -0.72 5.34 8.18
C PRO A 144 -0.19 4.33 9.21
N ALA A 145 -0.57 3.05 9.08
CA ALA A 145 -0.20 1.99 10.01
C ALA A 145 1.00 1.16 9.58
N TYR A 146 1.23 0.95 8.28
CA TYR A 146 2.22 0.00 7.77
C TYR A 146 3.05 0.56 6.62
N ARG A 147 4.27 0.03 6.53
CA ARG A 147 5.23 0.32 5.48
C ARG A 147 5.80 -0.97 4.90
N VAL A 148 5.90 -1.03 3.57
CA VAL A 148 6.53 -2.12 2.83
C VAL A 148 7.61 -1.53 1.91
N ALA A 149 8.81 -2.08 1.95
CA ALA A 149 9.86 -1.72 1.01
C ALA A 149 9.99 -2.79 -0.08
N LEU A 150 9.99 -2.35 -1.33
CA LEU A 150 10.22 -3.15 -2.52
C LEU A 150 11.64 -2.86 -3.02
N ALA A 151 12.57 -3.74 -2.74
CA ALA A 151 13.98 -3.56 -3.13
C ALA A 151 14.30 -4.43 -4.35
N ALA A 152 14.63 -3.80 -5.47
CA ALA A 152 15.05 -4.48 -6.68
C ALA A 152 16.57 -4.59 -6.74
N ASP A 153 17.05 -5.78 -7.05
CA ASP A 153 18.47 -6.04 -7.32
C ASP A 153 18.83 -5.65 -8.77
N PRO A 154 20.13 -5.65 -9.15
CA PRO A 154 20.55 -5.32 -10.51
C PRO A 154 20.01 -6.25 -11.60
N LEU A 155 19.45 -7.40 -11.24
CA LEU A 155 18.79 -8.36 -12.15
C LEU A 155 17.26 -8.18 -12.13
N ASN A 156 16.76 -7.10 -11.52
CA ASN A 156 15.34 -6.76 -11.39
C ASN A 156 14.49 -7.75 -10.58
N ARG A 157 15.11 -8.57 -9.73
CA ARG A 157 14.37 -9.39 -8.78
C ARG A 157 13.96 -8.51 -7.60
N VAL A 158 12.68 -8.52 -7.29
CA VAL A 158 12.11 -7.63 -6.26
C VAL A 158 11.93 -8.37 -4.94
N ALA A 159 12.72 -8.01 -3.94
CA ALA A 159 12.53 -8.45 -2.58
C ALA A 159 11.49 -7.55 -1.86
N ILE A 160 10.53 -8.19 -1.19
CA ILE A 160 9.48 -7.51 -0.43
C ILE A 160 9.84 -7.56 1.06
N ASN A 161 10.13 -6.41 1.63
CA ASN A 161 10.50 -6.25 3.04
C ASN A 161 9.35 -5.59 3.81
N GLY A 162 8.74 -6.32 4.70
CA GLY A 162 7.56 -5.89 5.46
C GLY A 162 6.31 -6.71 5.13
N PRO A 163 5.12 -6.28 5.55
CA PRO A 163 4.79 -4.98 6.16
C PRO A 163 5.31 -4.81 7.59
N THR A 164 5.95 -3.69 7.85
CA THR A 164 6.41 -3.27 9.18
C THR A 164 5.52 -2.15 9.70
N PRO A 165 5.16 -2.13 10.99
CA PRO A 165 4.41 -1.02 11.58
C PRO A 165 5.19 0.29 11.46
N ASN A 166 4.49 1.38 11.19
CA ASN A 166 5.07 2.71 11.31
C ASN A 166 5.26 3.03 12.79
N VAL A 167 6.51 3.23 13.22
CA VAL A 167 6.80 3.73 14.56
C VAL A 167 6.38 5.20 14.58
N ARG A 168 5.43 5.54 15.46
CA ARG A 168 5.04 6.91 15.76
C ARG A 168 6.05 7.57 16.67
#